data_238fb5b1954fc2a1b0a3eef23349ef64
#
_entry.id   238fb5b1954fc2a1b0a3eef23349ef64
#
_cell.length_a   1.000
_cell.length_b   1.000
_cell.length_c   1.000
_cell.angle_alpha   90.00
_cell.angle_beta   90.00
_cell.angle_gamma   90.00
#
_symmetry.space_group_name_H-M   'P 1'
#
loop_
_entity.id
_entity.type
_entity.pdbx_description
1 polymer ?
#
loop_
_entity_poly.entity_id
_entity_poly.type
_entity_poly.pdbx_seq_one_letter_code
_entity_poly.pdbx_strand_id
1 'polypeptide(L)'
;MKIISTILLCCTISIYVQAQNNLDKVFDSTAVTHTKVRDTYKSTRIVQGQSSEMLRKHELDFRVAHRFGDAAGEFGGTKTFFGTDNSTDIRIAFEYGISDNLMVGISRSKGSGDLQQLYEGLVKYRLLQQTTDNLVPVSLALFGNMVISGMPSGTDITSAAYFADGSDRMMYVTQAIISKKFADKLSLTLVPSYVHRNHVAYMDMNNMFALGAAGRLKLSKRLGLLAEYYYPFRTRESKDYFKSQKGITFYNPLGLGLEIETGGHVFSITFTNSTAILENQFIPETTSTWLQGQFRWGFNISRRFTLFGKKDWKK
;
A
#
# COMPACT_ATOMS: atom_id res chain seq x y z
N MET A 1 34.66 1.28 -0.49
CA MET A 1 34.09 0.07 0.10
C MET A 1 32.56 -0.03 -0.04
N LYS A 2 31.77 1.05 -0.06
CA LYS A 2 30.28 0.99 -0.16
C LYS A 2 29.75 0.54 -1.54
N ILE A 3 30.45 0.80 -2.65
CA ILE A 3 30.02 0.45 -4.02
C ILE A 3 30.15 -1.06 -4.30
N ILE A 4 31.15 -1.73 -3.71
CA ILE A 4 31.37 -3.18 -3.90
C ILE A 4 30.29 -4.02 -3.23
N SER A 5 29.75 -3.58 -2.08
CA SER A 5 28.65 -4.28 -1.39
C SER A 5 27.35 -4.25 -2.19
N THR A 6 27.06 -3.16 -2.91
CA THR A 6 25.82 -3.03 -3.71
C THR A 6 25.87 -3.92 -4.97
N ILE A 7 27.04 -4.05 -5.60
CA ILE A 7 27.22 -4.93 -6.77
C ILE A 7 27.11 -6.40 -6.36
N LEU A 8 27.63 -6.78 -5.19
CA LEU A 8 27.54 -8.16 -4.68
C LEU A 8 26.09 -8.57 -4.39
N LEU A 9 25.27 -7.65 -3.88
CA LEU A 9 23.85 -7.90 -3.62
C LEU A 9 23.04 -8.08 -4.92
N CYS A 10 23.34 -7.32 -5.98
CA CYS A 10 22.72 -7.51 -7.29
C CYS A 10 23.10 -8.84 -7.96
N CYS A 11 24.36 -9.29 -7.80
CA CYS A 11 24.81 -10.57 -8.37
C CYS A 11 24.19 -11.78 -7.65
N THR A 12 23.97 -11.71 -6.34
CA THR A 12 23.32 -12.80 -5.59
C THR A 12 21.84 -12.97 -5.98
N ILE A 13 21.13 -11.87 -6.26
CA ILE A 13 19.73 -11.92 -6.73
C ILE A 13 19.64 -12.62 -8.10
N SER A 14 20.59 -12.40 -9.00
CA SER A 14 20.60 -13.03 -10.34
C SER A 14 20.78 -14.55 -10.28
N ILE A 15 21.54 -15.07 -9.30
CA ILE A 15 21.77 -16.52 -9.14
C ILE A 15 20.51 -17.22 -8.60
N TYR A 16 19.74 -16.56 -7.72
CA TYR A 16 18.50 -17.11 -7.18
C TYR A 16 17.39 -17.23 -8.22
N VAL A 17 17.30 -16.30 -9.19
CA VAL A 17 16.31 -16.35 -10.28
C VAL A 17 16.55 -17.54 -11.22
N GLN A 18 17.81 -17.92 -11.49
CA GLN A 18 18.11 -19.10 -12.32
C GLN A 18 17.88 -20.42 -11.58
N ALA A 19 18.14 -20.48 -10.27
CA ALA A 19 17.86 -21.66 -9.46
C ALA A 19 16.37 -21.98 -9.40
N GLN A 20 15.50 -20.95 -9.29
CA GLN A 20 14.05 -21.10 -9.26
C GLN A 20 13.48 -21.65 -10.58
N ASN A 21 13.99 -21.19 -11.73
CA ASN A 21 13.58 -21.70 -13.05
C ASN A 21 13.96 -23.18 -13.27
N ASN A 22 14.99 -23.66 -12.62
CA ASN A 22 15.40 -25.07 -12.68
C ASN A 22 14.60 -25.94 -11.71
N LEU A 23 14.25 -25.43 -10.51
CA LEU A 23 13.35 -26.11 -9.59
C LEU A 23 11.95 -26.28 -10.20
N ASP A 24 11.39 -25.25 -10.80
CA ASP A 24 10.09 -25.32 -11.49
C ASP A 24 10.08 -26.40 -12.58
N LYS A 25 11.15 -26.56 -13.34
CA LYS A 25 11.29 -27.61 -14.36
C LYS A 25 11.40 -29.03 -13.79
N VAL A 26 12.01 -29.20 -12.63
CA VAL A 26 12.12 -30.51 -11.96
C VAL A 26 10.76 -30.92 -11.35
N PHE A 27 9.97 -29.96 -10.86
CA PHE A 27 8.60 -30.20 -10.37
C PHE A 27 7.58 -30.35 -11.50
N ASP A 28 7.82 -29.78 -12.68
CA ASP A 28 6.92 -29.85 -13.85
C ASP A 28 6.93 -31.21 -14.54
N SER A 29 7.92 -32.07 -14.28
CA SER A 29 8.08 -33.37 -14.94
C SER A 29 7.16 -34.50 -14.43
N THR A 30 6.36 -34.26 -13.36
CA THR A 30 5.36 -35.20 -12.82
C THR A 30 4.06 -34.51 -12.47
N ALA A 31 3.56 -33.64 -13.34
CA ALA A 31 2.63 -32.56 -13.04
C ALA A 31 1.20 -33.04 -12.73
N VAL A 32 0.92 -33.15 -11.46
CA VAL A 32 -0.39 -32.75 -10.97
C VAL A 32 -0.41 -31.20 -11.03
N THR A 33 -1.06 -30.60 -12.02
CA THR A 33 -1.15 -29.14 -12.15
C THR A 33 -2.03 -28.59 -11.03
N HIS A 34 -1.42 -28.12 -9.96
CA HIS A 34 -2.11 -27.49 -8.85
C HIS A 34 -2.69 -26.15 -9.31
N THR A 35 -4.02 -26.04 -9.35
CA THR A 35 -4.70 -24.80 -9.78
C THR A 35 -4.43 -23.68 -8.80
N LYS A 36 -3.83 -22.58 -9.27
CA LYS A 36 -3.54 -21.40 -8.47
C LYS A 36 -4.81 -20.62 -8.14
N VAL A 37 -4.99 -20.24 -6.88
CA VAL A 37 -6.09 -19.39 -6.45
C VAL A 37 -5.93 -18.02 -7.11
N ARG A 38 -7.03 -17.53 -7.68
CA ARG A 38 -7.11 -16.19 -8.31
C ARG A 38 -8.12 -15.33 -7.57
N ASP A 39 -8.04 -14.03 -7.79
CA ASP A 39 -8.98 -13.05 -7.24
C ASP A 39 -9.10 -13.14 -5.70
N THR A 40 -7.98 -13.23 -5.00
CA THR A 40 -7.97 -13.04 -3.54
C THR A 40 -8.48 -11.64 -3.21
N TYR A 41 -8.03 -10.67 -3.99
CA TYR A 41 -8.56 -9.31 -4.08
C TYR A 41 -8.81 -8.96 -5.55
N LYS A 42 -9.52 -7.86 -5.84
CA LYS A 42 -9.74 -7.40 -7.21
C LYS A 42 -8.73 -6.33 -7.65
N SER A 43 -8.00 -5.78 -6.70
CA SER A 43 -7.07 -4.69 -6.89
C SER A 43 -5.73 -4.99 -6.23
N THR A 44 -4.64 -4.37 -6.70
CA THR A 44 -3.30 -4.45 -6.09
C THR A 44 -3.22 -3.76 -4.73
N ARG A 45 -4.24 -2.96 -4.36
CA ARG A 45 -4.42 -2.35 -3.03
C ARG A 45 -5.79 -2.73 -2.45
N ILE A 46 -5.92 -2.69 -1.11
CA ILE A 46 -7.15 -2.98 -0.38
C ILE A 46 -7.92 -1.67 -0.15
N VAL A 47 -7.78 -1.01 0.97
CA VAL A 47 -8.31 0.37 1.19
C VAL A 47 -7.20 1.38 0.90
N GLN A 48 -6.09 1.30 1.62
CA GLN A 48 -4.86 2.07 1.46
C GLN A 48 -3.65 1.15 1.27
N GLY A 49 -3.57 0.07 2.06
CA GLY A 49 -2.48 -0.89 2.06
C GLY A 49 -2.48 -1.83 0.87
N GLN A 50 -1.40 -2.56 0.74
CA GLN A 50 -1.14 -3.49 -0.36
C GLN A 50 -1.94 -4.78 -0.21
N SER A 51 -2.42 -5.32 -1.33
CA SER A 51 -2.93 -6.69 -1.44
C SER A 51 -1.87 -7.63 -2.03
N SER A 52 -2.11 -8.94 -1.96
CA SER A 52 -1.26 -9.94 -2.63
C SER A 52 -1.51 -10.06 -4.14
N GLU A 53 -2.46 -9.31 -4.68
CA GLU A 53 -2.71 -9.33 -6.12
C GLU A 53 -1.59 -8.68 -6.91
N MET A 54 -1.30 -9.30 -8.06
CA MET A 54 -0.30 -8.86 -9.01
C MET A 54 -0.95 -8.50 -10.34
N LEU A 55 -0.34 -7.60 -11.08
CA LEU A 55 -0.63 -7.43 -12.49
C LEU A 55 -0.02 -8.58 -13.27
N ARG A 56 -0.69 -9.00 -14.33
CA ARG A 56 -0.13 -9.99 -15.26
C ARG A 56 0.96 -9.36 -16.11
N LYS A 57 1.79 -10.20 -16.69
CA LYS A 57 2.79 -9.75 -17.66
C LYS A 57 2.13 -8.85 -18.72
N HIS A 58 2.73 -7.67 -18.97
CA HIS A 58 2.26 -6.67 -19.92
C HIS A 58 0.94 -5.96 -19.56
N GLU A 59 0.41 -6.14 -18.36
CA GLU A 59 -0.68 -5.30 -17.86
C GLU A 59 -0.13 -4.01 -17.25
N LEU A 60 -0.77 -2.89 -17.59
CA LEU A 60 -0.60 -1.58 -16.98
C LEU A 60 -1.87 -1.25 -16.20
N ASP A 61 -1.75 -0.93 -14.93
CA ASP A 61 -2.85 -0.39 -14.10
C ASP A 61 -2.65 1.12 -13.93
N PHE A 62 -3.60 1.90 -14.41
CA PHE A 62 -3.73 3.32 -14.10
C PHE A 62 -4.66 3.47 -12.92
N ARG A 63 -4.17 4.16 -11.89
CA ARG A 63 -4.91 4.31 -10.63
C ARG A 63 -4.96 5.75 -10.16
N VAL A 64 -6.15 6.16 -9.71
CA VAL A 64 -6.37 7.40 -8.99
C VAL A 64 -6.98 7.06 -7.63
N ALA A 65 -6.37 7.56 -6.57
CA ALA A 65 -6.91 7.49 -5.22
C ALA A 65 -7.08 8.90 -4.66
N HIS A 66 -8.20 9.15 -4.00
CA HIS A 66 -8.53 10.47 -3.43
C HIS A 66 -9.06 10.32 -2.01
N ARG A 67 -8.66 11.23 -1.13
CA ARG A 67 -9.18 11.36 0.23
C ARG A 67 -9.69 12.76 0.44
N PHE A 68 -10.92 12.86 0.95
CA PHE A 68 -11.59 14.11 1.27
C PHE A 68 -11.26 14.60 2.70
N GLY A 69 -11.86 15.69 3.12
CA GLY A 69 -11.77 16.20 4.48
C GLY A 69 -12.57 15.35 5.49
N ASP A 70 -12.64 15.80 6.73
CA ASP A 70 -13.40 15.13 7.78
C ASP A 70 -14.89 15.12 7.45
N ALA A 71 -15.50 13.93 7.57
CA ALA A 71 -16.92 13.77 7.25
C ALA A 71 -17.83 14.31 8.37
N ALA A 72 -17.46 14.11 9.65
CA ALA A 72 -18.32 14.45 10.79
C ALA A 72 -17.59 15.01 12.02
N GLY A 73 -16.24 15.13 11.99
CA GLY A 73 -15.46 15.73 13.08
C GLY A 73 -15.63 17.23 13.21
N GLU A 74 -14.84 17.85 14.06
CA GLU A 74 -14.85 19.31 14.34
C GLU A 74 -14.73 20.13 13.05
N PHE A 75 -13.93 19.66 12.08
CA PHE A 75 -13.73 20.30 10.78
C PHE A 75 -14.63 19.74 9.67
N GLY A 76 -15.62 18.92 10.01
CA GLY A 76 -16.53 18.26 9.08
C GLY A 76 -17.98 18.73 9.18
N GLY A 77 -18.90 17.83 8.80
CA GLY A 77 -20.34 18.04 8.84
C GLY A 77 -20.86 18.90 7.68
N THR A 78 -22.02 19.50 7.87
CA THR A 78 -22.70 20.29 6.83
C THR A 78 -21.92 21.51 6.38
N LYS A 79 -21.04 22.05 7.22
CA LYS A 79 -20.20 23.23 6.92
C LYS A 79 -19.22 22.99 5.77
N THR A 80 -18.81 21.74 5.57
CA THR A 80 -17.84 21.33 4.53
C THR A 80 -18.45 20.31 3.58
N PHE A 81 -19.79 20.28 3.53
CA PHE A 81 -20.55 19.26 2.81
C PHE A 81 -20.00 17.84 3.09
N PHE A 82 -19.90 17.52 4.39
CA PHE A 82 -19.36 16.25 4.89
C PHE A 82 -17.93 15.95 4.40
N GLY A 83 -17.09 16.98 4.33
CA GLY A 83 -15.68 16.89 3.96
C GLY A 83 -15.40 16.99 2.46
N THR A 84 -16.41 17.03 1.57
CA THR A 84 -16.22 17.05 0.12
C THR A 84 -15.57 18.32 -0.40
N ASP A 85 -15.72 19.44 0.29
CA ASP A 85 -15.10 20.73 -0.09
C ASP A 85 -13.58 20.72 0.08
N ASN A 86 -13.05 19.73 0.81
CA ASN A 86 -11.63 19.64 1.14
C ASN A 86 -11.00 18.36 0.60
N SER A 87 -9.80 18.48 0.02
CA SER A 87 -8.96 17.34 -0.37
C SER A 87 -7.77 17.21 0.57
N THR A 88 -7.68 16.10 1.30
CA THR A 88 -6.49 15.83 2.14
C THR A 88 -5.35 15.27 1.32
N ASP A 89 -5.61 14.26 0.49
CA ASP A 89 -4.59 13.67 -0.38
C ASP A 89 -5.19 13.16 -1.69
N ILE A 90 -4.38 13.20 -2.75
CA ILE A 90 -4.65 12.58 -4.05
C ILE A 90 -3.40 11.89 -4.54
N ARG A 91 -3.52 10.64 -4.99
CA ARG A 91 -2.43 9.86 -5.60
C ARG A 91 -2.81 9.41 -6.99
N ILE A 92 -1.91 9.65 -7.95
CA ILE A 92 -1.99 9.16 -9.33
C ILE A 92 -0.84 8.19 -9.52
N ALA A 93 -1.12 6.97 -9.99
CA ALA A 93 -0.15 5.91 -10.13
C ALA A 93 -0.26 5.17 -11.45
N PHE A 94 0.90 4.70 -11.93
CA PHE A 94 1.05 3.75 -13.02
C PHE A 94 1.82 2.54 -12.49
N GLU A 95 1.19 1.38 -12.52
CA GLU A 95 1.78 0.12 -12.08
C GLU A 95 1.83 -0.85 -13.27
N TYR A 96 2.95 -1.54 -13.48
CA TYR A 96 3.17 -2.39 -14.66
C TYR A 96 3.66 -3.79 -14.27
N GLY A 97 3.04 -4.82 -14.84
CA GLY A 97 3.45 -6.21 -14.70
C GLY A 97 4.59 -6.56 -15.65
N ILE A 98 5.80 -6.70 -15.12
CA ILE A 98 6.98 -7.18 -15.87
C ILE A 98 6.83 -8.69 -16.14
N SER A 99 6.35 -9.42 -15.14
CA SER A 99 5.98 -10.83 -15.23
C SER A 99 4.73 -11.08 -14.37
N ASP A 100 4.19 -12.29 -14.37
CA ASP A 100 3.05 -12.64 -13.51
C ASP A 100 3.38 -12.59 -12.00
N ASN A 101 4.67 -12.54 -11.66
CA ASN A 101 5.14 -12.50 -10.27
C ASN A 101 5.91 -11.22 -9.91
N LEU A 102 6.21 -10.34 -10.87
CA LEU A 102 6.95 -9.11 -10.64
C LEU A 102 6.22 -7.92 -11.26
N MET A 103 5.93 -6.92 -10.46
CA MET A 103 5.41 -5.64 -10.91
C MET A 103 6.21 -4.48 -10.33
N VAL A 104 6.27 -3.40 -11.09
CA VAL A 104 6.87 -2.12 -10.69
C VAL A 104 5.86 -1.02 -10.89
N GLY A 105 6.08 0.14 -10.28
CA GLY A 105 5.22 1.28 -10.49
C GLY A 105 5.87 2.58 -10.08
N ILE A 106 5.27 3.65 -10.57
CA ILE A 106 5.59 5.02 -10.19
C ILE A 106 4.30 5.73 -9.80
N SER A 107 4.39 6.64 -8.87
CA SER A 107 3.24 7.46 -8.51
C SER A 107 3.64 8.85 -8.03
N ARG A 108 2.67 9.75 -8.07
CA ARG A 108 2.72 11.04 -7.41
C ARG A 108 1.56 11.15 -6.44
N SER A 109 1.86 11.48 -5.18
CA SER A 109 0.87 11.85 -4.19
C SER A 109 1.02 13.33 -3.83
N LYS A 110 -0.10 14.01 -3.57
CA LYS A 110 -0.06 15.36 -2.99
C LYS A 110 0.66 15.29 -1.64
N GLY A 111 0.41 14.24 -0.86
CA GLY A 111 0.84 14.08 0.51
C GLY A 111 -0.07 14.83 1.49
N SER A 112 -0.07 14.38 2.73
CA SER A 112 -0.81 14.98 3.84
C SER A 112 0.13 15.13 5.03
N GLY A 113 -0.13 16.13 5.89
CA GLY A 113 0.75 16.47 6.99
C GLY A 113 1.92 17.35 6.56
N ASP A 114 3.07 17.20 7.23
CA ASP A 114 4.23 18.06 7.05
C ASP A 114 4.93 17.83 5.70
N LEU A 115 4.88 16.61 5.17
CA LEU A 115 5.51 16.25 3.89
C LEU A 115 4.50 16.17 2.76
N GLN A 116 4.77 16.91 1.70
CA GLN A 116 3.93 17.00 0.51
C GLN A 116 4.76 16.81 -0.77
N GLN A 117 4.07 16.81 -1.93
CA GLN A 117 4.67 16.63 -3.25
C GLN A 117 5.51 15.36 -3.35
N LEU A 118 4.90 14.23 -2.98
CA LEU A 118 5.57 12.94 -2.86
C LEU A 118 5.63 12.23 -4.21
N TYR A 119 6.82 11.76 -4.58
CA TYR A 119 7.08 10.93 -5.75
C TYR A 119 7.50 9.54 -5.27
N GLU A 120 6.82 8.51 -5.72
CA GLU A 120 7.01 7.12 -5.32
C GLU A 120 7.51 6.28 -6.48
N GLY A 121 8.54 5.46 -6.23
CA GLY A 121 8.88 4.28 -7.02
C GLY A 121 8.60 3.03 -6.20
N LEU A 122 7.92 2.04 -6.77
CA LEU A 122 7.56 0.81 -6.06
C LEU A 122 7.91 -0.46 -6.84
N VAL A 123 8.11 -1.54 -6.09
CA VAL A 123 8.27 -2.90 -6.60
C VAL A 123 7.47 -3.86 -5.74
N LYS A 124 6.82 -4.83 -6.36
CA LYS A 124 6.16 -5.95 -5.66
C LYS A 124 6.53 -7.26 -6.34
N TYR A 125 6.92 -8.25 -5.54
CA TYR A 125 7.29 -9.57 -6.02
C TYR A 125 6.51 -10.65 -5.27
N ARG A 126 5.81 -11.52 -6.00
CA ARG A 126 5.08 -12.65 -5.44
C ARG A 126 5.99 -13.86 -5.33
N LEU A 127 6.26 -14.29 -4.09
CA LEU A 127 7.05 -15.48 -3.77
C LEU A 127 6.22 -16.76 -3.86
N LEU A 128 5.00 -16.74 -3.29
CA LEU A 128 4.10 -17.89 -3.22
C LEU A 128 2.69 -17.48 -3.67
N GLN A 129 2.00 -18.38 -4.32
CA GLN A 129 0.59 -18.22 -4.66
C GLN A 129 -0.20 -19.42 -4.14
N GLN A 130 -1.22 -19.17 -3.34
CA GLN A 130 -2.12 -20.18 -2.79
C GLN A 130 -2.68 -21.06 -3.91
N THR A 131 -2.80 -22.38 -3.63
CA THR A 131 -3.42 -23.35 -4.53
C THR A 131 -4.76 -23.80 -4.00
N THR A 132 -5.66 -24.24 -4.90
CA THR A 132 -7.03 -24.64 -4.54
C THR A 132 -7.08 -25.91 -3.69
N ASP A 133 -6.07 -26.76 -3.81
CA ASP A 133 -5.87 -27.98 -3.02
C ASP A 133 -5.14 -27.72 -1.68
N ASN A 134 -4.77 -26.46 -1.39
CA ASN A 134 -4.01 -26.04 -0.23
C ASN A 134 -2.61 -26.67 -0.08
N LEU A 135 -2.01 -27.22 -1.14
CA LEU A 135 -0.60 -27.64 -1.10
C LEU A 135 0.27 -26.41 -0.78
N VAL A 136 -0.02 -25.26 -1.40
CA VAL A 136 0.45 -23.96 -0.97
C VAL A 136 -0.70 -23.25 -0.25
N PRO A 137 -0.67 -23.17 1.08
CA PRO A 137 -1.85 -22.75 1.86
C PRO A 137 -2.10 -21.25 1.89
N VAL A 138 -1.12 -20.44 1.48
CA VAL A 138 -1.18 -18.96 1.48
C VAL A 138 -0.49 -18.37 0.25
N SER A 139 -0.84 -17.15 -0.10
CA SER A 139 -0.06 -16.32 -1.02
C SER A 139 0.86 -15.41 -0.22
N LEU A 140 2.11 -15.27 -0.68
CA LEU A 140 3.12 -14.40 -0.09
C LEU A 140 3.70 -13.49 -1.17
N ALA A 141 3.62 -12.18 -0.95
CA ALA A 141 4.29 -11.19 -1.78
C ALA A 141 5.15 -10.25 -0.91
N LEU A 142 6.26 -9.82 -1.47
CA LEU A 142 7.10 -8.77 -0.90
C LEU A 142 6.80 -7.47 -1.65
N PHE A 143 6.68 -6.39 -0.90
CA PHE A 143 6.51 -5.03 -1.42
C PHE A 143 7.60 -4.14 -0.88
N GLY A 144 8.11 -3.26 -1.73
CA GLY A 144 9.02 -2.19 -1.34
C GLY A 144 8.73 -0.93 -2.13
N ASN A 145 8.83 0.21 -1.48
CA ASN A 145 8.82 1.49 -2.16
C ASN A 145 9.90 2.42 -1.63
N MET A 146 10.23 3.40 -2.46
CA MET A 146 10.99 4.58 -2.12
C MET A 146 10.15 5.81 -2.45
N VAL A 147 10.03 6.72 -1.51
CA VAL A 147 9.28 7.96 -1.66
C VAL A 147 10.20 9.15 -1.43
N ILE A 148 10.11 10.16 -2.29
CA ILE A 148 10.90 11.39 -2.22
C ILE A 148 9.94 12.57 -2.16
N SER A 149 10.14 13.50 -1.21
CA SER A 149 9.44 14.77 -1.18
C SER A 149 10.09 15.79 -2.10
N GLY A 150 9.32 16.37 -3.02
CA GLY A 150 9.76 17.43 -3.93
C GLY A 150 9.57 18.85 -3.40
N MET A 151 9.00 19.00 -2.18
CA MET A 151 8.73 20.33 -1.61
C MET A 151 10.04 21.06 -1.22
N PRO A 152 10.04 22.41 -1.18
CA PRO A 152 11.15 23.16 -0.60
C PRO A 152 11.42 22.77 0.86
N SER A 153 12.69 22.90 1.30
CA SER A 153 13.03 22.71 2.72
C SER A 153 12.39 23.82 3.55
N GLY A 154 11.82 23.42 4.70
CA GLY A 154 11.43 24.37 5.75
C GLY A 154 12.62 24.99 6.45
N THR A 155 12.36 25.98 7.31
CA THR A 155 13.39 26.68 8.11
C THR A 155 13.46 26.18 9.55
N ASP A 156 12.43 25.50 10.05
CA ASP A 156 12.38 24.92 11.39
C ASP A 156 13.11 23.57 11.41
N ILE A 157 14.29 23.54 12.03
CA ILE A 157 15.13 22.34 12.15
C ILE A 157 14.49 21.20 12.96
N THR A 158 13.42 21.49 13.70
CA THR A 158 12.67 20.47 14.47
C THR A 158 11.51 19.85 13.68
N SER A 159 11.21 20.38 12.49
CA SER A 159 10.14 19.93 11.62
C SER A 159 10.59 18.78 10.72
N ALA A 160 9.70 17.85 10.42
CA ALA A 160 9.91 16.82 9.39
C ALA A 160 10.15 17.41 7.99
N ALA A 161 9.72 18.65 7.75
CA ALA A 161 9.91 19.34 6.47
C ALA A 161 11.25 20.09 6.35
N TYR A 162 12.11 20.02 7.35
CA TYR A 162 13.48 20.53 7.26
C TYR A 162 14.38 19.51 6.57
N PHE A 163 15.08 19.93 5.52
CA PHE A 163 16.00 19.06 4.78
C PHE A 163 17.37 19.70 4.73
N ALA A 164 18.30 19.21 5.57
CA ALA A 164 19.69 19.63 5.53
C ALA A 164 20.38 19.10 4.27
N ASP A 165 20.05 17.84 3.92
CA ASP A 165 20.60 17.15 2.77
C ASP A 165 19.49 16.61 1.85
N GLY A 166 19.85 16.28 0.60
CA GLY A 166 18.92 15.67 -0.35
C GLY A 166 18.38 14.32 0.11
N SER A 167 19.14 13.57 0.90
CA SER A 167 18.73 12.29 1.47
C SER A 167 17.61 12.41 2.51
N ASP A 168 17.50 13.55 3.21
CA ASP A 168 16.47 13.78 4.22
C ASP A 168 15.05 13.72 3.65
N ARG A 169 14.92 13.93 2.34
CA ARG A 169 13.65 13.86 1.59
C ARG A 169 13.16 12.45 1.35
N MET A 170 13.97 11.43 1.66
CA MET A 170 13.73 10.05 1.25
C MET A 170 13.10 9.25 2.39
N MET A 171 12.12 8.44 2.01
CA MET A 171 11.40 7.51 2.87
C MET A 171 11.28 6.16 2.17
N TYR A 172 11.26 5.08 2.94
CA TYR A 172 11.20 3.71 2.43
C TYR A 172 10.19 2.91 3.20
N VAL A 173 9.47 2.03 2.52
CA VAL A 173 8.59 1.05 3.15
C VAL A 173 8.91 -0.33 2.59
N THR A 174 8.97 -1.32 3.48
CA THR A 174 9.09 -2.73 3.11
C THR A 174 7.99 -3.51 3.82
N GLN A 175 7.28 -4.37 3.08
CA GLN A 175 6.17 -5.16 3.61
C GLN A 175 6.24 -6.60 3.10
N ALA A 176 5.88 -7.54 3.98
CA ALA A 176 5.51 -8.90 3.58
C ALA A 176 3.98 -9.00 3.60
N ILE A 177 3.37 -9.42 2.49
CA ILE A 177 1.92 -9.49 2.32
C ILE A 177 1.54 -10.96 2.30
N ILE A 178 0.96 -11.43 3.39
CA ILE A 178 0.59 -12.84 3.60
C ILE A 178 -0.92 -12.92 3.50
N SER A 179 -1.45 -13.52 2.44
CA SER A 179 -2.89 -13.58 2.18
C SER A 179 -3.40 -15.00 2.07
N LYS A 180 -4.61 -15.23 2.55
CA LYS A 180 -5.35 -16.46 2.34
C LYS A 180 -6.78 -16.17 1.95
N LYS A 181 -7.22 -16.85 0.88
CA LYS A 181 -8.62 -16.90 0.46
C LYS A 181 -9.27 -18.13 1.04
N PHE A 182 -10.33 -17.93 1.83
CA PHE A 182 -11.12 -18.99 2.44
C PHE A 182 -12.37 -19.22 1.60
N ALA A 183 -12.45 -20.39 1.00
CA ALA A 183 -13.48 -20.70 0.02
C ALA A 183 -13.60 -19.57 -1.03
N ASP A 184 -14.82 -19.20 -1.43
CA ASP A 184 -15.02 -18.18 -2.47
C ASP A 184 -15.41 -16.80 -1.91
N LYS A 185 -15.58 -16.66 -0.60
CA LYS A 185 -16.23 -15.49 0.00
C LYS A 185 -15.31 -14.60 0.83
N LEU A 186 -14.37 -15.17 1.57
CA LEU A 186 -13.54 -14.42 2.52
C LEU A 186 -12.07 -14.49 2.14
N SER A 187 -11.42 -13.35 2.08
CA SER A 187 -9.95 -13.25 1.99
C SER A 187 -9.44 -12.47 3.20
N LEU A 188 -8.39 -12.97 3.82
CA LEU A 188 -7.70 -12.30 4.92
C LEU A 188 -6.23 -12.10 4.57
N THR A 189 -5.66 -11.02 5.07
CA THR A 189 -4.26 -10.64 4.83
C THR A 189 -3.63 -10.10 6.09
N LEU A 190 -2.39 -10.53 6.37
CA LEU A 190 -1.49 -9.93 7.34
C LEU A 190 -0.36 -9.22 6.61
N VAL A 191 0.04 -8.05 7.10
CA VAL A 191 1.04 -7.18 6.47
C VAL A 191 2.04 -6.68 7.52
N PRO A 192 3.01 -7.51 7.95
CA PRO A 192 4.17 -7.00 8.67
C PRO A 192 4.87 -5.94 7.80
N SER A 193 5.11 -4.78 8.38
CA SER A 193 5.60 -3.59 7.70
C SER A 193 6.75 -2.96 8.44
N TYR A 194 7.73 -2.45 7.71
CA TYR A 194 8.79 -1.60 8.21
C TYR A 194 8.82 -0.31 7.42
N VAL A 195 8.75 0.81 8.11
CA VAL A 195 8.82 2.18 7.58
C VAL A 195 10.10 2.82 8.05
N HIS A 196 10.90 3.34 7.13
CA HIS A 196 12.08 4.14 7.40
C HIS A 196 11.93 5.51 6.76
N ARG A 197 12.18 6.58 7.56
CA ARG A 197 12.19 7.96 7.11
C ARG A 197 13.55 8.57 7.50
N ASN A 198 14.29 9.06 6.51
CA ASN A 198 15.65 9.57 6.76
C ASN A 198 15.64 10.78 7.71
N HIS A 199 14.62 11.63 7.60
CA HIS A 199 14.39 12.75 8.49
C HIS A 199 12.94 12.74 9.01
N VAL A 200 12.74 13.10 10.27
CA VAL A 200 11.45 13.18 10.95
C VAL A 200 11.45 14.37 11.91
N ALA A 201 10.26 14.78 12.36
CA ALA A 201 10.16 15.80 13.39
C ALA A 201 10.87 15.38 14.69
N TYR A 202 11.33 16.35 15.45
CA TYR A 202 11.99 16.11 16.74
C TYR A 202 11.13 15.20 17.63
N MET A 203 11.74 14.18 18.23
CA MET A 203 11.10 13.12 19.03
C MET A 203 10.17 12.17 18.27
N ASP A 204 10.06 12.28 16.94
CA ASP A 204 9.42 11.22 16.13
C ASP A 204 10.41 10.08 15.83
N MET A 205 9.91 9.01 15.24
CA MET A 205 10.68 7.79 14.97
C MET A 205 11.07 7.71 13.49
N ASN A 206 12.37 7.65 13.19
CA ASN A 206 12.87 7.37 11.84
C ASN A 206 12.49 5.95 11.38
N ASN A 207 12.51 4.98 12.31
CA ASN A 207 12.26 3.57 12.07
C ASN A 207 10.99 3.14 12.79
N MET A 208 10.02 2.58 12.08
CA MET A 208 8.78 2.12 12.66
C MET A 208 8.37 0.76 12.10
N PHE A 209 8.19 -0.20 12.98
CA PHE A 209 7.50 -1.44 12.63
C PHE A 209 5.98 -1.26 12.78
N ALA A 210 5.23 -1.97 11.96
CA ALA A 210 3.78 -2.02 12.09
C ALA A 210 3.26 -3.39 11.67
N LEU A 211 2.13 -3.80 12.23
CA LEU A 211 1.39 -4.98 11.79
C LEU A 211 0.06 -4.55 11.18
N GLY A 212 -0.10 -4.78 9.89
CA GLY A 212 -1.35 -4.61 9.17
C GLY A 212 -2.17 -5.89 9.18
N ALA A 213 -3.49 -5.74 9.24
CA ALA A 213 -4.47 -6.80 9.01
C ALA A 213 -5.55 -6.27 8.09
N ALA A 214 -5.96 -7.06 7.10
CA ALA A 214 -6.99 -6.64 6.16
C ALA A 214 -7.84 -7.83 5.74
N GLY A 215 -9.05 -7.53 5.26
CA GLY A 215 -9.97 -8.54 4.77
C GLY A 215 -10.84 -8.04 3.63
N ARG A 216 -11.31 -8.99 2.83
CA ARG A 216 -12.30 -8.81 1.78
C ARG A 216 -13.41 -9.84 1.94
N LEU A 217 -14.65 -9.38 2.07
CA LEU A 217 -15.83 -10.22 2.04
C LEU A 217 -16.55 -10.02 0.70
N LYS A 218 -16.58 -11.06 -0.12
CA LYS A 218 -17.30 -11.06 -1.40
C LYS A 218 -18.81 -11.12 -1.15
N LEU A 219 -19.52 -10.07 -1.51
CA LEU A 219 -20.98 -9.99 -1.41
C LEU A 219 -21.65 -10.55 -2.68
N SER A 220 -21.09 -10.24 -3.85
CA SER A 220 -21.53 -10.75 -5.15
C SER A 220 -20.36 -10.96 -6.10
N LYS A 221 -20.61 -11.31 -7.36
CA LYS A 221 -19.57 -11.42 -8.39
C LYS A 221 -18.80 -10.11 -8.59
N ARG A 222 -19.47 -8.96 -8.39
CA ARG A 222 -18.92 -7.62 -8.66
C ARG A 222 -18.73 -6.76 -7.41
N LEU A 223 -19.24 -7.19 -6.25
CA LEU A 223 -19.28 -6.38 -5.03
C LEU A 223 -18.55 -7.07 -3.90
N GLY A 224 -17.70 -6.32 -3.19
CA GLY A 224 -16.96 -6.77 -2.00
C GLY A 224 -16.89 -5.71 -0.92
N LEU A 225 -16.98 -6.12 0.34
CA LEU A 225 -16.63 -5.28 1.49
C LEU A 225 -15.15 -5.45 1.80
N LEU A 226 -14.50 -4.34 2.11
CA LEU A 226 -13.09 -4.27 2.51
C LEU A 226 -12.99 -3.72 3.92
N ALA A 227 -12.06 -4.26 4.70
CA ALA A 227 -11.66 -3.71 5.98
C ALA A 227 -10.13 -3.80 6.10
N GLU A 228 -9.53 -2.82 6.76
CA GLU A 228 -8.09 -2.70 6.89
C GLU A 228 -7.75 -1.99 8.20
N TYR A 229 -6.77 -2.50 8.91
CA TYR A 229 -6.30 -1.95 10.18
C TYR A 229 -4.78 -2.11 10.26
N TYR A 230 -4.08 -1.07 10.77
CA TYR A 230 -2.65 -1.13 11.06
C TYR A 230 -2.40 -0.79 12.53
N TYR A 231 -1.48 -1.52 13.15
CA TYR A 231 -0.97 -1.24 14.48
C TYR A 231 0.50 -0.82 14.38
N PRO A 232 0.81 0.50 14.41
CA PRO A 232 2.18 0.99 14.46
C PRO A 232 2.78 0.80 15.85
N PHE A 233 4.00 0.27 15.93
CA PHE A 233 4.73 0.10 17.19
C PHE A 233 5.49 1.40 17.53
N ARG A 234 4.75 2.46 17.84
CA ARG A 234 5.31 3.74 18.27
C ARG A 234 5.71 3.69 19.73
N THR A 235 6.90 4.23 20.08
CA THR A 235 7.41 4.29 21.46
C THR A 235 6.52 5.17 22.34
N ARG A 236 6.51 4.87 23.64
CA ARG A 236 5.76 5.66 24.61
C ARG A 236 6.31 7.09 24.71
N GLU A 237 7.63 7.23 24.70
CA GLU A 237 8.31 8.52 24.74
C GLU A 237 7.84 9.44 23.60
N SER A 238 7.83 8.96 22.34
CA SER A 238 7.32 9.71 21.21
C SER A 238 5.85 10.10 21.40
N LYS A 239 4.99 9.17 21.84
CA LYS A 239 3.56 9.45 22.09
C LYS A 239 3.37 10.54 23.14
N ASP A 240 4.07 10.44 24.26
CA ASP A 240 3.96 11.36 25.39
C ASP A 240 4.46 12.76 25.01
N TYR A 241 5.58 12.86 24.27
CA TYR A 241 6.10 14.11 23.77
C TYR A 241 5.09 14.82 22.85
N PHE A 242 4.61 14.15 21.81
CA PHE A 242 3.68 14.76 20.86
C PHE A 242 2.37 15.18 21.54
N LYS A 243 1.87 14.36 22.46
CA LYS A 243 0.63 14.68 23.21
C LYS A 243 0.81 15.88 24.13
N SER A 244 1.91 15.95 24.89
CA SER A 244 2.13 17.01 25.89
C SER A 244 2.64 18.31 25.28
N GLN A 245 3.51 18.25 24.27
CA GLN A 245 4.19 19.43 23.71
C GLN A 245 3.56 19.95 22.43
N LYS A 246 2.89 19.08 21.65
CA LYS A 246 2.29 19.46 20.37
C LYS A 246 0.76 19.33 20.35
N GLY A 247 0.14 18.78 21.39
CA GLY A 247 -1.30 18.49 21.41
C GLY A 247 -1.73 17.41 20.41
N ILE A 248 -0.78 16.63 19.88
CA ILE A 248 -1.03 15.62 18.85
C ILE A 248 -1.15 14.25 19.49
N THR A 249 -2.24 13.55 19.19
CA THR A 249 -2.45 12.15 19.59
C THR A 249 -2.42 11.26 18.33
N PHE A 250 -1.58 10.23 18.34
CA PHE A 250 -1.51 9.26 17.27
C PHE A 250 -2.54 8.14 17.48
N TYR A 251 -3.22 7.78 16.41
CA TYR A 251 -4.21 6.70 16.37
C TYR A 251 -3.82 5.64 15.33
N ASN A 252 -4.37 4.46 15.49
CA ASN A 252 -4.16 3.38 14.54
C ASN A 252 -4.99 3.59 13.28
N PRO A 253 -4.40 3.48 12.08
CA PRO A 253 -5.14 3.52 10.83
C PRO A 253 -6.20 2.44 10.75
N LEU A 254 -7.44 2.83 10.49
CA LEU A 254 -8.57 1.94 10.26
C LEU A 254 -9.31 2.41 9.00
N GLY A 255 -9.48 1.52 8.06
CA GLY A 255 -10.18 1.78 6.81
C GLY A 255 -11.27 0.74 6.54
N LEU A 256 -12.39 1.20 6.01
CA LEU A 256 -13.49 0.38 5.49
C LEU A 256 -13.71 0.74 4.03
N GLY A 257 -14.20 -0.19 3.22
CA GLY A 257 -14.44 0.06 1.80
C GLY A 257 -15.51 -0.82 1.19
N LEU A 258 -16.14 -0.29 0.16
CA LEU A 258 -17.01 -1.03 -0.75
C LEU A 258 -16.34 -1.08 -2.12
N GLU A 259 -15.96 -2.27 -2.55
CA GLU A 259 -15.33 -2.53 -3.84
C GLU A 259 -16.36 -2.93 -4.89
N ILE A 260 -16.30 -2.31 -6.06
CA ILE A 260 -17.21 -2.54 -7.19
C ILE A 260 -16.38 -2.81 -8.45
N GLU A 261 -16.50 -4.00 -9.03
CA GLU A 261 -15.84 -4.38 -10.27
C GLU A 261 -16.79 -4.20 -11.46
N THR A 262 -16.35 -3.44 -12.47
CA THR A 262 -17.11 -3.25 -13.71
C THR A 262 -16.18 -3.42 -14.90
N GLY A 263 -16.35 -4.49 -15.68
CA GLY A 263 -15.74 -4.69 -17.02
C GLY A 263 -14.36 -4.05 -17.31
N GLY A 264 -13.38 -4.23 -16.43
CA GLY A 264 -12.01 -3.68 -16.59
C GLY A 264 -11.67 -2.51 -15.66
N HIS A 265 -12.64 -2.01 -14.88
CA HIS A 265 -12.39 -1.04 -13.80
C HIS A 265 -12.69 -1.67 -12.45
N VAL A 266 -11.92 -1.28 -11.46
CA VAL A 266 -12.22 -1.55 -10.05
C VAL A 266 -12.38 -0.20 -9.35
N PHE A 267 -13.58 0.04 -8.84
CA PHE A 267 -13.90 1.21 -8.03
C PHE A 267 -13.97 0.78 -6.58
N SER A 268 -13.53 1.62 -5.66
CA SER A 268 -13.86 1.48 -4.25
C SER A 268 -14.22 2.82 -3.63
N ILE A 269 -15.32 2.81 -2.89
CA ILE A 269 -15.67 3.90 -1.97
C ILE A 269 -15.10 3.51 -0.62
N THR A 270 -14.36 4.39 0.00
CA THR A 270 -13.60 4.09 1.22
C THR A 270 -13.86 5.11 2.31
N PHE A 271 -13.82 4.66 3.55
CA PHE A 271 -13.88 5.46 4.76
C PHE A 271 -12.66 5.13 5.61
N THR A 272 -11.91 6.13 6.05
CA THR A 272 -10.70 5.95 6.85
C THR A 272 -10.45 7.15 7.78
N ASN A 273 -9.81 6.90 8.91
CA ASN A 273 -9.31 7.99 9.76
C ASN A 273 -7.95 8.54 9.29
N SER A 274 -7.29 7.93 8.30
CA SER A 274 -6.02 8.43 7.78
C SER A 274 -6.22 9.54 6.77
N THR A 275 -5.44 10.61 6.85
CA THR A 275 -5.43 11.72 5.89
C THR A 275 -4.63 11.42 4.64
N ALA A 276 -3.56 10.64 4.77
CA ALA A 276 -2.63 10.29 3.71
C ALA A 276 -2.97 8.95 3.05
N ILE A 277 -2.46 8.75 1.82
CA ILE A 277 -2.67 7.54 1.02
C ILE A 277 -1.45 6.62 1.06
N LEU A 278 -0.22 7.17 1.12
CA LEU A 278 1.01 6.39 1.07
C LEU A 278 1.38 5.80 2.44
N GLU A 279 1.94 4.60 2.43
CA GLU A 279 2.30 3.80 3.62
C GLU A 279 3.29 4.53 4.54
N ASN A 280 4.22 5.29 3.97
CA ASN A 280 5.20 6.09 4.73
C ASN A 280 4.58 7.23 5.54
N GLN A 281 3.34 7.61 5.25
CA GLN A 281 2.59 8.62 5.99
C GLN A 281 1.41 8.01 6.78
N PHE A 282 0.51 7.23 6.17
CA PHE A 282 -0.67 6.79 6.90
C PHE A 282 -0.32 5.86 8.07
N ILE A 283 0.75 5.05 7.96
CA ILE A 283 1.14 4.16 9.06
C ILE A 283 1.63 4.96 10.28
N PRO A 284 2.63 5.87 10.15
CA PRO A 284 3.15 6.60 11.30
C PRO A 284 2.34 7.85 11.69
N GLU A 285 1.61 8.49 10.79
CA GLU A 285 1.14 9.87 10.96
C GLU A 285 -0.38 10.02 11.10
N THR A 286 -1.12 8.92 11.37
CA THR A 286 -2.57 9.01 11.57
C THR A 286 -2.88 9.63 12.93
N THR A 287 -3.50 10.82 12.91
CA THR A 287 -3.84 11.63 14.09
C THR A 287 -5.33 11.84 14.29
N SER A 288 -6.16 11.35 13.39
CA SER A 288 -7.61 11.44 13.46
C SER A 288 -8.22 10.15 14.01
N THR A 289 -9.37 10.25 14.69
CA THR A 289 -10.06 9.11 15.30
C THR A 289 -11.52 8.99 14.87
N TRP A 290 -11.98 7.77 14.63
CA TRP A 290 -13.37 7.45 14.34
C TRP A 290 -14.32 7.87 15.46
N LEU A 291 -13.87 7.79 16.72
CA LEU A 291 -14.70 8.08 17.90
C LEU A 291 -15.11 9.56 18.00
N GLN A 292 -14.37 10.45 17.35
CA GLN A 292 -14.69 11.88 17.29
C GLN A 292 -15.28 12.30 15.94
N GLY A 293 -15.68 11.33 15.10
CA GLY A 293 -16.18 11.61 13.76
C GLY A 293 -15.11 12.09 12.76
N GLN A 294 -13.83 12.02 13.14
CA GLN A 294 -12.70 12.43 12.31
C GLN A 294 -12.32 11.33 11.33
N PHE A 295 -13.28 10.84 10.59
CA PHE A 295 -13.06 9.95 9.47
C PHE A 295 -13.40 10.67 8.17
N ARG A 296 -12.81 10.24 7.11
CA ARG A 296 -12.99 10.80 5.78
C ARG A 296 -13.34 9.71 4.81
N TRP A 297 -14.17 10.06 3.87
CA TRP A 297 -14.43 9.22 2.74
C TRP A 297 -13.48 9.56 1.59
N GLY A 298 -13.40 8.66 0.65
CA GLY A 298 -12.60 8.79 -0.53
C GLY A 298 -12.97 7.73 -1.55
N PHE A 299 -12.26 7.73 -2.65
CA PHE A 299 -12.42 6.70 -3.65
C PHE A 299 -11.07 6.24 -4.18
N ASN A 300 -11.03 5.01 -4.66
CA ASN A 300 -9.96 4.51 -5.51
C ASN A 300 -10.59 4.05 -6.82
N ILE A 301 -9.99 4.43 -7.93
CA ILE A 301 -10.37 3.98 -9.27
C ILE A 301 -9.13 3.38 -9.89
N SER A 302 -9.21 2.13 -10.38
CA SER A 302 -8.14 1.54 -11.16
C SER A 302 -8.68 0.97 -12.46
N ARG A 303 -7.86 1.05 -13.50
CA ARG A 303 -8.15 0.49 -14.81
C ARG A 303 -6.93 -0.20 -15.38
N ARG A 304 -7.10 -1.47 -15.72
CA ARG A 304 -6.06 -2.30 -16.31
C ARG A 304 -6.13 -2.27 -17.83
N PHE A 305 -4.97 -2.14 -18.46
CA PHE A 305 -4.76 -2.17 -19.90
C PHE A 305 -3.73 -3.25 -20.21
N THR A 306 -3.98 -4.07 -21.23
CA THR A 306 -2.94 -4.96 -21.78
C THR A 306 -2.21 -4.20 -22.91
N LEU A 307 -0.94 -3.87 -22.69
CA LEU A 307 -0.17 -3.06 -23.63
C LEU A 307 0.39 -3.88 -24.81
N PHE A 308 0.86 -5.11 -24.51
CA PHE A 308 1.49 -5.99 -25.49
C PHE A 308 0.89 -7.39 -25.35
N GLY A 309 0.14 -7.82 -26.34
CA GLY A 309 -0.49 -9.14 -26.38
C GLY A 309 -1.56 -9.20 -27.45
N LYS A 310 -1.75 -10.35 -28.10
CA LYS A 310 -2.91 -10.56 -28.93
C LYS A 310 -4.15 -10.42 -28.06
N LYS A 311 -5.07 -9.52 -28.43
CA LYS A 311 -6.40 -9.45 -27.86
C LYS A 311 -7.11 -10.76 -28.21
N ASP A 312 -7.08 -11.74 -27.34
CA ASP A 312 -8.01 -12.86 -27.44
C ASP A 312 -9.42 -12.36 -27.09
N TRP A 313 -10.07 -11.81 -28.09
CA TRP A 313 -11.51 -11.58 -28.09
C TRP A 313 -12.20 -12.93 -28.23
N LYS A 314 -12.11 -13.81 -27.25
CA LYS A 314 -13.05 -14.92 -27.11
C LYS A 314 -14.04 -14.56 -26.01
N LYS A 315 -15.24 -14.36 -26.49
CA LYS A 315 -16.50 -14.13 -25.74
C LYS A 315 -16.77 -15.22 -24.71
#